data_0db0b5b77c464522a489300e517a2846
#
_entry.id   0db0b5b77c464522a489300e517a2846
#
_cell.length_a   1.000
_cell.length_b   1.000
_cell.length_c   1.000
_cell.angle_alpha   90.00
_cell.angle_beta   90.00
_cell.angle_gamma   90.00
#
_symmetry.space_group_name_H-M   'P 1'
#
loop_
_entity.id
_entity.type
_entity.pdbx_description
1 polymer ?
#
loop_
_entity_poly.entity_id
_entity_poly.type
_entity_poly.pdbx_seq_one_letter_code
_entity_poly.pdbx_strand_id
1 'polypeptide(L)'
;MEDREQLLQYTIPQLLRWRVNETGNKVALREKEFGVWNSYTWNQYYDHVRKTALGLEMLGVKKDDKIALIGDNIPEMLFVAIGAQSLGAISAGIYQTTLPEEIAQLLDYMEVTHVFCEDQEQVDKLIEIKDQIPRVKKV
;
A
#
# COMPACT_ATOMS: atom_id res chain seq x y z
N MET A 1 25.68 16.08 -0.83
CA MET A 1 24.86 15.71 0.36
C MET A 1 23.68 16.68 0.36
N GLU A 2 22.47 16.18 0.02
CA GLU A 2 21.30 17.02 0.03
C GLU A 2 21.03 17.54 1.45
N ASP A 3 20.64 18.81 1.54
CA ASP A 3 20.37 19.46 2.83
C ASP A 3 19.14 18.79 3.48
N ARG A 4 19.20 18.60 4.80
CA ARG A 4 18.10 18.02 5.59
C ARG A 4 16.78 18.75 5.38
N GLU A 5 16.81 20.05 5.18
CA GLU A 5 15.63 20.87 4.90
C GLU A 5 14.98 20.53 3.56
N GLN A 6 15.78 20.19 2.56
CA GLN A 6 15.27 19.76 1.24
C GLN A 6 14.55 18.41 1.33
N LEU A 7 15.07 17.46 2.14
CA LEU A 7 14.44 16.15 2.32
C LEU A 7 13.04 16.24 2.97
N LEU A 8 12.81 17.25 3.80
CA LEU A 8 11.49 17.47 4.43
C LEU A 8 10.39 17.89 3.43
N GLN A 9 10.78 18.29 2.22
CA GLN A 9 9.84 18.65 1.16
C GLN A 9 9.50 17.48 0.23
N TYR A 10 10.19 16.35 0.37
CA TYR A 10 9.95 15.18 -0.47
C TYR A 10 8.71 14.43 -0.03
N THR A 11 7.97 13.92 -1.02
CA THR A 11 6.94 12.90 -0.79
C THR A 11 7.60 11.56 -0.41
N ILE A 12 6.83 10.63 0.18
CA ILE A 12 7.34 9.31 0.55
C ILE A 12 7.97 8.56 -0.65
N PRO A 13 7.35 8.51 -1.85
CA PRO A 13 8.01 7.93 -3.02
C PRO A 13 9.32 8.60 -3.41
N GLN A 14 9.42 9.93 -3.29
CA GLN A 14 10.66 10.67 -3.56
C GLN A 14 11.74 10.34 -2.52
N LEU A 15 11.38 10.23 -1.24
CA LEU A 15 12.30 9.80 -0.17
C LEU A 15 12.81 8.38 -0.41
N LEU A 16 11.93 7.46 -0.84
CA LEU A 16 12.33 6.10 -1.19
C LEU A 16 13.37 6.12 -2.31
N ARG A 17 13.13 6.86 -3.39
CA ARG A 17 14.06 7.00 -4.51
C ARG A 17 15.39 7.61 -4.09
N TRP A 18 15.36 8.65 -3.28
CA TRP A 18 16.57 9.24 -2.71
C TRP A 18 17.36 8.22 -1.89
N ARG A 19 16.67 7.46 -1.03
CA ARG A 19 17.29 6.45 -0.17
C ARG A 19 17.95 5.33 -0.96
N VAL A 20 17.36 4.92 -2.08
CA VAL A 20 17.96 3.97 -3.03
C VAL A 20 19.29 4.47 -3.56
N ASN A 21 19.35 5.74 -3.98
CA ASN A 21 20.59 6.34 -4.50
C ASN A 21 21.69 6.39 -3.45
N GLU A 22 21.35 6.64 -2.17
CA GLU A 22 22.31 6.75 -1.08
C GLU A 22 22.79 5.38 -0.56
N THR A 23 21.88 4.42 -0.43
CA THR A 23 22.16 3.16 0.27
C THR A 23 21.47 1.95 -0.32
N GLY A 24 21.33 1.89 -1.64
CA GLY A 24 20.50 0.90 -2.35
C GLY A 24 20.76 -0.57 -1.98
N ASN A 25 22.00 -0.94 -1.69
CA ASN A 25 22.36 -2.32 -1.32
C ASN A 25 22.21 -2.64 0.18
N LYS A 26 21.86 -1.64 1.03
CA LYS A 26 21.61 -1.90 2.45
C LYS A 26 20.21 -2.47 2.64
N VAL A 27 20.04 -3.25 3.72
CA VAL A 27 18.75 -3.81 4.10
C VAL A 27 17.80 -2.66 4.49
N ALA A 28 16.62 -2.66 3.89
CA ALA A 28 15.54 -1.73 4.13
C ALA A 28 14.45 -2.33 5.04
N LEU A 29 14.01 -3.55 4.72
CA LEU A 29 12.93 -4.26 5.42
C LEU A 29 13.40 -5.66 5.79
N ARG A 30 12.82 -6.18 6.85
CA ARG A 30 12.92 -7.58 7.24
C ARG A 30 11.56 -8.11 7.63
N GLU A 31 11.28 -9.31 7.21
CA GLU A 31 10.08 -10.05 7.53
C GLU A 31 10.45 -11.41 8.07
N LYS A 32 9.70 -11.90 9.05
CA LYS A 32 9.89 -13.24 9.58
C LYS A 32 8.75 -14.12 9.12
N GLU A 33 9.04 -15.06 8.23
CA GLU A 33 8.08 -16.01 7.69
C GLU A 33 8.53 -17.43 8.02
N PHE A 34 7.65 -18.26 8.57
CA PHE A 34 7.94 -19.63 9.01
C PHE A 34 9.25 -19.78 9.82
N GLY A 35 9.57 -18.79 10.66
CA GLY A 35 10.77 -18.80 11.49
C GLY A 35 12.05 -18.32 10.79
N VAL A 36 12.01 -18.05 9.50
CA VAL A 36 13.13 -17.56 8.69
C VAL A 36 13.01 -16.05 8.46
N TRP A 37 14.12 -15.33 8.59
CA TRP A 37 14.18 -13.91 8.28
C TRP A 37 14.48 -13.68 6.79
N ASN A 38 13.51 -13.13 6.07
CA ASN A 38 13.65 -12.58 4.75
C ASN A 38 14.09 -11.12 4.84
N SER A 39 14.95 -10.67 3.94
CA SER A 39 15.43 -9.29 3.92
C SER A 39 15.29 -8.69 2.54
N TYR A 40 14.83 -7.46 2.47
CA TYR A 40 14.74 -6.66 1.26
C TYR A 40 15.75 -5.52 1.34
N THR A 41 16.59 -5.36 0.34
CA THR A 41 17.41 -4.14 0.19
C THR A 41 16.57 -2.97 -0.27
N TRP A 42 17.10 -1.73 -0.16
CA TRP A 42 16.42 -0.55 -0.70
C TRP A 42 16.16 -0.66 -2.21
N ASN A 43 17.09 -1.26 -2.97
CA ASN A 43 16.90 -1.53 -4.40
C ASN A 43 15.73 -2.48 -4.65
N GLN A 44 15.64 -3.58 -3.91
CA GLN A 44 14.55 -4.55 -4.04
C GLN A 44 13.22 -3.93 -3.63
N TYR A 45 13.20 -3.20 -2.51
CA TYR A 45 11.99 -2.49 -2.06
C TYR A 45 11.48 -1.53 -3.15
N TYR A 46 12.35 -0.71 -3.71
CA TYR A 46 12.00 0.20 -4.80
C TYR A 46 11.48 -0.53 -6.04
N ASP A 47 12.09 -1.65 -6.42
CA ASP A 47 11.66 -2.43 -7.58
C ASP A 47 10.25 -3.02 -7.36
N HIS A 48 9.95 -3.52 -6.15
CA HIS A 48 8.61 -3.95 -5.78
C HIS A 48 7.60 -2.79 -5.86
N VAL A 49 7.89 -1.66 -5.25
CA VAL A 49 7.03 -0.46 -5.30
C VAL A 49 6.77 -0.02 -6.74
N ARG A 50 7.80 0.02 -7.58
CA ARG A 50 7.69 0.38 -9.00
C ARG A 50 6.80 -0.57 -9.78
N LYS A 51 6.99 -1.88 -9.61
CA LYS A 51 6.16 -2.91 -10.26
C LYS A 51 4.71 -2.83 -9.79
N THR A 52 4.50 -2.63 -8.49
CA THR A 52 3.17 -2.45 -7.91
C THR A 52 2.50 -1.20 -8.46
N ALA A 53 3.18 -0.06 -8.55
CA ALA A 53 2.63 1.15 -9.14
C ALA A 53 2.15 0.92 -10.58
N LEU A 54 2.94 0.25 -11.42
CA LEU A 54 2.55 -0.10 -12.78
C LEU A 54 1.33 -1.03 -12.81
N GLY A 55 1.27 -2.02 -11.91
CA GLY A 55 0.10 -2.90 -11.77
C GLY A 55 -1.16 -2.12 -11.37
N LEU A 56 -1.04 -1.21 -10.41
CA LEU A 56 -2.14 -0.33 -9.97
C LEU A 56 -2.65 0.56 -11.11
N GLU A 57 -1.75 1.13 -11.91
CA GLU A 57 -2.10 1.91 -13.09
C GLU A 57 -2.88 1.06 -14.11
N MET A 58 -2.45 -0.19 -14.35
CA MET A 58 -3.16 -1.13 -15.22
C MET A 58 -4.55 -1.51 -14.68
N LEU A 59 -4.74 -1.53 -13.36
CA LEU A 59 -6.04 -1.74 -12.71
C LEU A 59 -6.92 -0.48 -12.76
N GLY A 60 -6.41 0.63 -13.26
CA GLY A 60 -7.15 1.88 -13.44
C GLY A 60 -7.06 2.86 -12.29
N VAL A 61 -6.14 2.64 -11.34
CA VAL A 61 -5.87 3.61 -10.26
C VAL A 61 -5.29 4.89 -10.84
N LYS A 62 -5.82 6.02 -10.40
CA LYS A 62 -5.45 7.36 -10.87
C LYS A 62 -5.13 8.28 -9.70
N LYS A 63 -4.58 9.43 -10.02
CA LYS A 63 -4.40 10.51 -9.07
C LYS A 63 -5.72 10.83 -8.36
N ASP A 64 -5.65 11.08 -7.07
CA ASP A 64 -6.75 11.38 -6.15
C ASP A 64 -7.70 10.20 -5.86
N ASP A 65 -7.52 9.01 -6.47
CA ASP A 65 -8.21 7.80 -6.04
C ASP A 65 -7.82 7.43 -4.60
N LYS A 66 -8.77 6.86 -3.86
CA LYS A 66 -8.55 6.37 -2.51
C LYS A 66 -8.51 4.83 -2.54
N ILE A 67 -7.46 4.29 -1.92
CA ILE A 67 -7.20 2.86 -1.86
C ILE A 67 -7.18 2.43 -0.40
N ALA A 68 -7.95 1.41 -0.06
CA ALA A 68 -7.88 0.78 1.25
C ALA A 68 -6.96 -0.45 1.23
N LEU A 69 -6.27 -0.66 2.34
CA LEU A 69 -5.40 -1.80 2.61
C LEU A 69 -5.91 -2.49 3.86
N ILE A 70 -6.30 -3.76 3.77
CA ILE A 70 -6.85 -4.54 4.88
C ILE A 70 -5.94 -5.73 5.13
N GLY A 71 -5.21 -5.73 6.24
CA GLY A 71 -4.26 -6.78 6.58
C GLY A 71 -3.26 -6.36 7.64
N ASP A 72 -2.31 -7.24 7.91
CA ASP A 72 -1.20 -7.03 8.81
C ASP A 72 -0.08 -6.16 8.20
N ASN A 73 0.90 -5.82 9.03
CA ASN A 73 2.06 -5.05 8.62
C ASN A 73 3.08 -5.92 7.88
N ILE A 74 2.74 -6.36 6.68
CA ILE A 74 3.61 -7.12 5.78
C ILE A 74 4.24 -6.21 4.72
N PRO A 75 5.36 -6.60 4.10
CA PRO A 75 6.03 -5.79 3.08
C PRO A 75 5.14 -5.43 1.89
N GLU A 76 4.27 -6.33 1.46
CA GLU A 76 3.34 -6.14 0.34
C GLU A 76 2.41 -4.93 0.55
N MET A 77 1.92 -4.74 1.79
CA MET A 77 1.09 -3.58 2.13
C MET A 77 1.84 -2.26 1.94
N LEU A 78 3.14 -2.24 2.28
CA LEU A 78 4.00 -1.08 2.02
C LEU A 78 4.24 -0.87 0.52
N PHE A 79 4.41 -1.96 -0.25
CA PHE A 79 4.58 -1.86 -1.70
C PHE A 79 3.34 -1.26 -2.37
N VAL A 80 2.14 -1.69 -1.96
CA VAL A 80 0.87 -1.14 -2.46
C VAL A 80 0.69 0.30 -2.01
N ALA A 81 0.91 0.61 -0.74
CA ALA A 81 0.74 1.97 -0.22
C ALA A 81 1.61 2.99 -0.96
N ILE A 82 2.92 2.72 -1.07
CA ILE A 82 3.85 3.66 -1.71
C ILE A 82 3.70 3.61 -3.24
N GLY A 83 3.34 2.46 -3.81
CA GLY A 83 2.99 2.34 -5.22
C GLY A 83 1.81 3.24 -5.60
N ALA A 84 0.74 3.22 -4.81
CA ALA A 84 -0.41 4.10 -4.97
C ALA A 84 -0.04 5.58 -4.84
N GLN A 85 0.72 5.93 -3.81
CA GLN A 85 1.22 7.30 -3.61
C GLN A 85 2.11 7.77 -4.77
N SER A 86 2.82 6.87 -5.43
CA SER A 86 3.62 7.17 -6.63
C SER A 86 2.75 7.61 -7.82
N LEU A 87 1.50 7.17 -7.87
CA LEU A 87 0.49 7.57 -8.86
C LEU A 87 -0.31 8.82 -8.43
N GLY A 88 -0.03 9.35 -7.24
CA GLY A 88 -0.80 10.44 -6.66
C GLY A 88 -2.13 10.01 -6.02
N ALA A 89 -2.33 8.72 -5.80
CA ALA A 89 -3.46 8.19 -5.07
C ALA A 89 -3.21 8.26 -3.54
N ILE A 90 -4.28 8.10 -2.76
CA ILE A 90 -4.25 8.14 -1.30
C ILE A 90 -4.44 6.71 -0.79
N SER A 91 -3.53 6.22 0.05
CA SER A 91 -3.65 4.92 0.69
C SER A 91 -4.10 5.06 2.15
N ALA A 92 -5.03 4.20 2.58
CA ALA A 92 -5.53 4.15 3.95
C ALA A 92 -5.52 2.70 4.46
N GLY A 93 -4.94 2.47 5.64
CA GLY A 93 -4.94 1.17 6.30
C GLY A 93 -6.21 0.97 7.12
N ILE A 94 -6.77 -0.23 7.06
CA ILE A 94 -7.87 -0.72 7.92
C ILE A 94 -7.36 -1.97 8.62
N TYR A 95 -7.57 -2.05 9.93
CA TYR A 95 -7.16 -3.22 10.70
C TYR A 95 -7.91 -4.47 10.25
N GLN A 96 -7.20 -5.60 10.17
CA GLN A 96 -7.80 -6.90 9.85
C GLN A 96 -8.88 -7.35 10.85
N THR A 97 -8.84 -6.85 12.09
CA THR A 97 -9.83 -7.16 13.13
C THR A 97 -11.12 -6.33 13.02
N THR A 98 -11.18 -5.39 12.06
CA THR A 98 -12.38 -4.56 11.85
C THR A 98 -13.53 -5.41 11.33
N LEU A 99 -14.73 -5.17 11.86
CA LEU A 99 -15.94 -5.91 11.47
C LEU A 99 -16.43 -5.49 10.09
N PRO A 100 -17.11 -6.36 9.34
CA PRO A 100 -17.60 -6.05 7.98
C PRO A 100 -18.40 -4.75 7.89
N GLU A 101 -19.34 -4.51 8.80
CA GLU A 101 -20.20 -3.31 8.80
C GLU A 101 -19.38 -2.03 9.04
N GLU A 102 -18.35 -2.10 9.88
CA GLU A 102 -17.44 -0.97 10.12
C GLU A 102 -16.55 -0.73 8.90
N ILE A 103 -16.09 -1.81 8.23
CA ILE A 103 -15.36 -1.70 6.96
C ILE A 103 -16.23 -0.98 5.92
N ALA A 104 -17.51 -1.35 5.76
CA ALA A 104 -18.41 -0.70 4.83
C ALA A 104 -18.52 0.81 5.08
N GLN A 105 -18.67 1.21 6.35
CA GLN A 105 -18.75 2.63 6.73
C GLN A 105 -17.46 3.38 6.43
N LEU A 106 -16.30 2.78 6.74
CA LEU A 106 -14.98 3.37 6.47
C LEU A 106 -14.74 3.53 4.97
N LEU A 107 -15.05 2.51 4.17
CA LEU A 107 -14.87 2.55 2.72
C LEU A 107 -15.75 3.61 2.06
N ASP A 108 -17.00 3.77 2.51
CA ASP A 108 -17.90 4.82 2.02
C ASP A 108 -17.44 6.21 2.47
N TYR A 109 -17.12 6.39 3.75
CA TYR A 109 -16.64 7.67 4.30
C TYR A 109 -15.37 8.15 3.58
N MET A 110 -14.42 7.26 3.32
CA MET A 110 -13.19 7.58 2.61
C MET A 110 -13.36 7.65 1.09
N GLU A 111 -14.53 7.30 0.55
CA GLU A 111 -14.80 7.20 -0.89
C GLU A 111 -13.83 6.26 -1.62
N VAL A 112 -13.52 5.11 -1.02
CA VAL A 112 -12.57 4.14 -1.55
C VAL A 112 -13.03 3.54 -2.86
N THR A 113 -12.11 3.44 -3.82
CA THR A 113 -12.36 2.88 -5.15
C THR A 113 -11.73 1.52 -5.38
N HIS A 114 -10.65 1.20 -4.65
CA HIS A 114 -9.92 -0.06 -4.75
C HIS A 114 -9.55 -0.54 -3.34
N VAL A 115 -9.66 -1.84 -3.10
CA VAL A 115 -9.30 -2.46 -1.83
C VAL A 115 -8.26 -3.53 -2.09
N PHE A 116 -7.24 -3.61 -1.24
CA PHE A 116 -6.24 -4.66 -1.25
C PHE A 116 -6.33 -5.41 0.06
N CYS A 117 -6.52 -6.71 -0.02
CA CYS A 117 -6.64 -7.61 1.11
C CYS A 117 -5.39 -8.48 1.20
N GLU A 118 -4.95 -8.77 2.43
CA GLU A 118 -3.83 -9.67 2.67
C GLU A 118 -4.20 -11.12 2.34
N ASP A 119 -5.40 -11.54 2.73
CA ASP A 119 -5.81 -12.93 2.67
C ASP A 119 -7.30 -13.10 2.32
N GLN A 120 -7.70 -14.38 2.22
CA GLN A 120 -9.08 -14.77 1.91
C GLN A 120 -10.08 -14.32 2.99
N GLU A 121 -9.70 -14.30 4.25
CA GLU A 121 -10.59 -13.85 5.35
C GLU A 121 -11.05 -12.41 5.11
N GLN A 122 -10.13 -11.52 4.72
CA GLN A 122 -10.46 -10.12 4.47
C GLN A 122 -11.30 -9.97 3.19
N VAL A 123 -11.05 -10.79 2.18
CA VAL A 123 -11.88 -10.83 0.96
C VAL A 123 -13.30 -11.30 1.29
N ASP A 124 -13.47 -12.32 2.13
CA ASP A 124 -14.79 -12.82 2.53
C ASP A 124 -15.62 -11.75 3.26
N LYS A 125 -15.01 -10.93 4.11
CA LYS A 125 -15.67 -9.77 4.73
C LYS A 125 -16.20 -8.78 3.69
N LEU A 126 -15.43 -8.52 2.62
CA LEU A 126 -15.87 -7.62 1.55
C LEU A 126 -17.00 -8.24 0.69
N ILE A 127 -16.98 -9.56 0.47
CA ILE A 127 -18.07 -10.27 -0.21
C ILE A 127 -19.37 -10.14 0.58
N GLU A 128 -19.32 -10.25 1.90
CA GLU A 128 -20.48 -10.10 2.78
C GLU A 128 -21.14 -8.72 2.66
N ILE A 129 -20.35 -7.67 2.52
CA ILE A 129 -20.83 -6.27 2.45
C ILE A 129 -20.87 -5.70 1.04
N LYS A 130 -20.67 -6.50 -0.02
CA LYS A 130 -20.52 -6.02 -1.41
C LYS A 130 -21.62 -5.05 -1.87
N ASP A 131 -22.86 -5.27 -1.43
CA ASP A 131 -24.01 -4.42 -1.80
C ASP A 131 -24.01 -3.06 -1.07
N GLN A 132 -23.21 -2.92 -0.01
CA GLN A 132 -23.06 -1.70 0.79
C GLN A 132 -21.87 -0.83 0.32
N ILE A 133 -21.01 -1.34 -0.56
CA ILE A 133 -19.78 -0.68 -1.03
C ILE A 133 -19.76 -0.45 -2.55
N PRO A 134 -20.80 0.20 -3.14
CA PRO A 134 -20.94 0.31 -4.59
C PRO A 134 -19.85 1.13 -5.28
N ARG A 135 -19.04 1.91 -4.54
CA ARG A 135 -17.93 2.68 -5.08
C ARG A 135 -16.69 1.83 -5.35
N VAL A 136 -16.55 0.70 -4.66
CA VAL A 136 -15.39 -0.20 -4.82
C VAL A 136 -15.47 -0.88 -6.17
N LYS A 137 -14.47 -0.64 -7.01
CA LYS A 137 -14.39 -1.16 -8.39
C LYS A 137 -13.62 -2.46 -8.46
N LYS A 138 -12.65 -2.64 -7.56
CA LYS A 138 -11.74 -3.78 -7.51
C LYS A 138 -11.39 -4.14 -6.06
N VAL A 139 -11.32 -5.43 -5.82
CA VAL A 139 -10.76 -6.07 -4.63
C VAL A 139 -9.65 -6.99 -5.08
#